data_5e22b1fc23aa7739c64e813f4d864dc1
#
_entry.id   5e22b1fc23aa7739c64e813f4d864dc1
#
_cell.length_a   1.000
_cell.length_b   1.000
_cell.length_c   1.000
_cell.angle_alpha   90.00
_cell.angle_beta   90.00
_cell.angle_gamma   90.00
#
_symmetry.space_group_name_H-M   'P 1'
#
loop_
_entity.id
_entity.type
_entity.pdbx_description
1 polymer ?
#
loop_
_entity_poly.entity_id
_entity_poly.type
_entity_poly.pdbx_seq_one_letter_code
_entity_poly.pdbx_strand_id
1 'polypeptide(L)' 'MVRAIILVKSPKKLIAARLRKVTSVKDSFPTSGQFDAVALIEVEELGKIKEIATQIQRIRGVERTETMVEVQ' A
#
# COMPACT_ATOMS: atom_id res chain seq x y z
N MET A 1 6.46 9.34 14.16
CA MET A 1 6.29 8.55 12.94
C MET A 1 4.81 8.34 12.67
N VAL A 2 4.43 8.37 11.42
CA VAL A 2 3.05 8.17 11.01
C VAL A 2 2.95 6.82 10.32
N ARG A 3 1.97 6.02 10.71
CA ARG A 3 1.75 4.70 10.12
C ARG A 3 0.45 4.70 9.32
N ALA A 4 0.44 3.90 8.27
CA ALA A 4 -0.74 3.75 7.43
C ALA A 4 -0.76 2.36 6.82
N ILE A 5 -1.95 1.95 6.39
CA ILE A 5 -2.07 0.75 5.58
C ILE A 5 -2.72 1.15 4.27
N ILE A 6 -2.25 0.54 3.19
CA ILE A 6 -2.84 0.73 1.89
C ILE A 6 -3.35 -0.62 1.41
N LEU A 7 -4.66 -0.68 1.20
CA LEU A 7 -5.32 -1.86 0.67
C LEU A 7 -5.30 -1.75 -0.84
N VAL A 8 -4.90 -2.83 -1.51
CA VAL A 8 -4.70 -2.82 -2.96
C VAL A 8 -5.56 -3.88 -3.62
N LYS A 9 -6.32 -3.48 -4.62
CA LYS A 9 -7.06 -4.40 -5.46
C LYS A 9 -6.35 -4.56 -6.79
N SER A 10 -5.98 -5.79 -7.12
CA SER A 10 -5.26 -6.08 -8.35
C SER A 10 -5.45 -7.56 -8.71
N PRO A 11 -5.73 -7.87 -9.99
CA PRO A 11 -5.82 -9.26 -10.43
C PRO A 11 -4.46 -9.91 -10.56
N LYS A 12 -3.38 -9.16 -10.41
CA LYS A 12 -2.04 -9.69 -10.61
C LYS A 12 -1.60 -10.54 -9.44
N LYS A 13 -1.14 -11.75 -9.72
CA LYS A 13 -0.48 -12.57 -8.74
C LYS A 13 0.81 -11.88 -8.31
N LEU A 14 1.20 -12.07 -7.07
CA LEU A 14 2.44 -11.51 -6.53
C LEU A 14 2.45 -9.99 -6.42
N ILE A 15 1.26 -9.36 -6.41
CA ILE A 15 1.20 -7.92 -6.22
C ILE A 15 1.84 -7.52 -4.88
N ALA A 16 1.69 -8.35 -3.85
CA ALA A 16 2.31 -8.07 -2.56
C ALA A 16 3.83 -7.97 -2.66
N ALA A 17 4.45 -8.83 -3.48
CA ALA A 17 5.89 -8.78 -3.69
C ALA A 17 6.31 -7.48 -4.37
N ARG A 18 5.49 -6.98 -5.28
CA ARG A 18 5.73 -5.69 -5.93
C ARG A 18 5.63 -4.54 -4.91
N LEU A 19 4.65 -4.60 -4.03
CA LEU A 19 4.45 -3.57 -3.02
C LEU A 19 5.64 -3.47 -2.08
N ARG A 20 6.27 -4.59 -1.74
CA ARG A 20 7.44 -4.59 -0.86
C ARG A 20 8.62 -3.81 -1.41
N LYS A 21 8.66 -3.62 -2.72
CA LYS A 21 9.75 -2.89 -3.36
C LYS A 21 9.55 -1.38 -3.34
N VAL A 22 8.38 -0.92 -2.93
CA VAL A 22 8.12 0.51 -2.84
C VAL A 22 8.79 1.06 -1.58
N THR A 23 9.48 2.19 -1.72
CA THR A 23 10.15 2.84 -0.60
C THR A 23 9.15 3.11 0.52
N SER A 24 9.57 2.87 1.76
CA SER A 24 8.79 3.08 2.98
C SER A 24 7.71 2.04 3.24
N VAL A 25 7.55 1.06 2.38
CA VAL A 25 6.69 -0.09 2.68
C VAL A 25 7.48 -1.01 3.60
N LYS A 26 6.99 -1.19 4.81
CA LYS A 26 7.67 -2.01 5.83
C LYS A 26 7.34 -3.47 5.70
N ASP A 27 6.15 -3.77 5.24
CA ASP A 27 5.72 -5.14 5.01
C ASP A 27 4.55 -5.13 4.03
N SER A 28 4.34 -6.25 3.38
CA SER A 28 3.22 -6.42 2.47
C SER A 28 2.89 -7.91 2.42
N PHE A 29 1.61 -8.21 2.33
CA PHE A 29 1.18 -9.61 2.22
C PHE A 29 -0.13 -9.68 1.45
N PRO A 30 -0.41 -10.83 0.82
CA PRO A 30 -1.67 -11.01 0.11
C PRO A 30 -2.82 -11.19 1.08
N THR A 31 -4.00 -10.79 0.65
CA THR A 31 -5.23 -10.95 1.44
C THR A 31 -6.32 -11.53 0.57
N SER A 32 -7.37 -12.02 1.21
CA SER A 32 -8.59 -12.42 0.52
C SER A 32 -9.68 -11.40 0.85
N GLY A 33 -10.77 -11.43 0.06
CA GLY A 33 -11.90 -10.52 0.26
C GLY A 33 -11.93 -9.44 -0.80
N GLN A 34 -12.28 -8.23 -0.41
CA GLN A 34 -12.45 -7.13 -1.36
C GLN A 34 -11.13 -6.60 -1.91
N PHE A 35 -10.04 -6.84 -1.21
CA PHE A 35 -8.71 -6.39 -1.65
C PHE A 35 -7.78 -7.59 -1.72
N ASP A 36 -6.77 -7.48 -2.55
CA ASP A 36 -5.88 -8.59 -2.86
C ASP A 36 -4.57 -8.54 -2.10
N ALA A 37 -4.19 -7.38 -1.59
CA ALA A 37 -2.95 -7.22 -0.83
C ALA A 37 -3.03 -6.01 0.08
N VAL A 38 -2.14 -6.01 1.06
CA VAL A 38 -2.00 -4.91 2.03
C VAL A 38 -0.54 -4.48 2.06
N ALA A 39 -0.32 -3.16 2.09
CA ALA A 39 1.01 -2.59 2.32
C ALA A 39 0.99 -1.85 3.66
N LEU A 40 1.94 -2.16 4.52
CA LEU A 40 2.12 -1.46 5.79
C LEU A 40 3.20 -0.41 5.60
N ILE A 41 2.87 0.83 5.96
CA ILE A 41 3.73 1.98 5.70
C ILE A 41 4.04 2.71 6.99
N GLU A 42 5.29 3.15 7.11
CA GLU A 42 5.70 4.01 8.20
C GLU A 42 6.55 5.13 7.63
N VAL A 43 6.17 6.37 7.89
CA VAL A 43 6.85 7.55 7.37
C VAL A 43 6.99 8.60 8.45
N GLU A 44 7.84 9.59 8.20
CA GLU A 44 8.08 10.65 9.17
C GLU A 44 6.95 11.68 9.17
N GLU A 45 6.34 11.92 8.02
CA GLU A 45 5.34 12.98 7.85
C GLU A 45 4.12 12.45 7.11
N LEU A 46 2.96 13.01 7.45
CA LEU A 46 1.70 12.64 6.81
C LEU A 46 1.73 12.82 5.29
N GLY A 47 2.35 13.88 4.81
CA GLY A 47 2.43 14.14 3.36
C GLY A 47 3.11 13.05 2.58
N LYS A 48 4.02 12.31 3.21
CA LYS A 48 4.71 11.21 2.54
C LYS A 48 3.78 10.04 2.21
N ILE A 49 2.73 9.86 2.99
CA ILE A 49 1.77 8.79 2.75
C ILE A 49 1.09 9.00 1.40
N LYS A 50 0.74 10.25 1.08
CA LYS A 50 0.10 10.57 -0.20
C LYS A 50 1.03 10.24 -1.37
N GLU A 51 2.32 10.53 -1.24
CA GLU A 51 3.30 10.22 -2.27
C GLU A 51 3.39 8.71 -2.51
N ILE A 52 3.44 7.95 -1.42
CA ILE A 52 3.53 6.49 -1.52
C ILE A 52 2.26 5.91 -2.12
N ALA A 53 1.10 6.40 -1.69
CA ALA A 53 -0.17 5.96 -2.24
C ALA A 53 -0.22 6.20 -3.76
N THR A 54 0.28 7.36 -4.21
CA THR A 54 0.33 7.67 -5.62
C THR A 54 1.25 6.71 -6.37
N GLN A 55 2.40 6.40 -5.79
CA GLN A 55 3.32 5.44 -6.41
C GLN A 55 2.67 4.06 -6.56
N ILE A 56 1.95 3.63 -5.53
CA ILE A 56 1.29 2.33 -5.56
C ILE A 56 0.19 2.31 -6.61
N GLN A 57 -0.57 3.39 -6.72
CA GLN A 57 -1.63 3.49 -7.72
C GLN A 57 -1.09 3.42 -9.15
N ARG A 58 0.16 3.81 -9.35
CA ARG A 58 0.79 3.78 -10.67
C ARG A 58 1.38 2.42 -11.04
N ILE A 59 1.40 1.48 -10.10
CA ILE A 59 1.90 0.14 -10.41
C ILE A 59 0.93 -0.51 -11.41
N ARG A 60 1.51 -1.05 -12.46
CA ARG A 60 0.70 -1.69 -13.50
C ARG A 60 -0.08 -2.85 -12.93
N GLY A 61 -1.38 -2.85 -13.16
CA GLY A 61 -2.28 -3.90 -12.69
C GLY A 61 -3.03 -3.52 -11.43
N VAL A 62 -2.66 -2.43 -10.76
CA VAL A 62 -3.42 -1.94 -9.61
C VAL A 62 -4.69 -1.28 -10.11
N GLU A 63 -5.84 -1.81 -9.69
CA GLU A 63 -7.14 -1.30 -10.10
C GLU A 63 -7.68 -0.25 -9.14
N ARG A 64 -7.47 -0.46 -7.85
CA ARG A 64 -8.01 0.43 -6.84
C ARG A 64 -7.20 0.31 -5.56
N THR A 65 -7.08 1.40 -4.84
CA THR A 65 -6.43 1.40 -3.54
C THR A 65 -7.30 2.12 -2.53
N GLU A 66 -7.11 1.78 -1.26
CA GLU A 66 -7.74 2.49 -0.16
C GLU A 66 -6.68 2.67 0.92
N THR A 67 -6.51 3.91 1.35
CA THR A 67 -5.49 4.24 2.36
C THR A 67 -6.15 4.55 3.68
N MET A 68 -5.67 3.92 4.74
CA MET A 68 -6.13 4.20 6.10
C MET A 68 -4.94 4.64 6.93
N VAL A 69 -5.03 5.82 7.51
CA VAL A 69 -3.96 6.42 8.28
C VAL A 69 -4.24 6.24 9.76
N GLU A 70 -3.21 5.88 10.51
CA GLU A 70 -3.31 5.73 11.95
C GLU A 70 -3.78 7.04 12.59
N VAL A 71 -4.74 6.96 13.49
CA VAL A 71 -5.14 8.11 14.32
C VAL A 71 -4.74 7.85 15.75
N GLN A 72 -4.41 8.93 16.44
CA GLN A 72 -3.97 8.85 17.84
C GLN A 72 -4.96 9.45 18.79
#